data_21a3045ef88a5f5872c6ff1a986193f2
#
_entry.id   21a3045ef88a5f5872c6ff1a986193f2
#
_cell.length_a   1.000
_cell.length_b   1.000
_cell.length_c   1.000
_cell.angle_alpha   90.00
_cell.angle_beta   90.00
_cell.angle_gamma   90.00
#
_symmetry.space_group_name_H-M   'P 1'
#
loop_
_entity.id
_entity.type
_entity.pdbx_description
1 polymer ?
#
loop_
_entity_poly.entity_id
_entity_poly.type
_entity_poly.pdbx_seq_one_letter_code
_entity_poly.pdbx_strand_id
1 'polypeptide(L)'
;REKFAAASISRSVASIRAFFQFLWKEGVITSDPAENLKPPKVEKKAPEILTVEEVDRLLQKPDRENVKGIRDSAMLELLYATGMRVSEMLHLQVSDVNLQLGYVICHDHEKERIIPIGIPCKKALEKYMAVSRPAFVENKEETALFTNCSGKSMSRQGFWKVLKGYADAAG
;
A
#
# COMPACT_ATOMS: atom_id res chain seq x y z
N ARG A 1 20.91 -25.60 -6.68
CA ARG A 1 19.57 -25.66 -6.03
C ARG A 1 19.34 -24.30 -5.37
N GLU A 2 18.60 -23.41 -6.00
CA GLU A 2 18.12 -22.20 -5.35
C GLU A 2 17.21 -22.58 -4.17
N LYS A 3 17.57 -22.13 -2.98
CA LYS A 3 16.76 -22.36 -1.77
C LYS A 3 15.68 -21.29 -1.70
N PHE A 4 14.53 -21.57 -2.25
CA PHE A 4 13.35 -20.73 -2.02
C PHE A 4 12.89 -20.82 -0.56
N ALA A 5 12.38 -19.72 -0.03
CA ALA A 5 11.76 -19.70 1.29
C ALA A 5 10.50 -20.61 1.31
N ALA A 6 10.27 -21.31 2.44
CA ALA A 6 9.15 -22.24 2.60
C ALA A 6 7.79 -21.61 2.26
N ALA A 7 7.59 -20.32 2.60
CA ALA A 7 6.39 -19.56 2.24
C ALA A 7 6.22 -19.38 0.73
N SER A 8 7.32 -19.17 -0.03
CA SER A 8 7.28 -19.04 -1.49
C SER A 8 6.93 -20.38 -2.13
N ILE A 9 7.55 -21.49 -1.64
CA ILE A 9 7.22 -22.85 -2.10
C ILE A 9 5.75 -23.17 -1.82
N SER A 10 5.26 -22.88 -0.62
CA SER A 10 3.86 -23.12 -0.25
C SER A 10 2.87 -22.36 -1.16
N ARG A 11 3.17 -21.11 -1.52
CA ARG A 11 2.38 -20.34 -2.47
C ARG A 11 2.38 -20.94 -3.86
N SER A 12 3.56 -21.36 -4.36
CA SER A 12 3.68 -22.02 -5.67
C SER A 12 2.89 -23.31 -5.71
N VAL A 13 2.98 -24.14 -4.66
CA VAL A 13 2.17 -25.38 -4.54
C VAL A 13 0.68 -25.07 -4.57
N ALA A 14 0.22 -24.04 -3.85
CA ALA A 14 -1.20 -23.66 -3.85
C ALA A 14 -1.67 -23.25 -5.25
N SER A 15 -0.87 -22.46 -6.00
CA SER A 15 -1.19 -22.04 -7.36
C SER A 15 -1.24 -23.24 -8.33
N ILE A 16 -0.28 -24.16 -8.24
CA ILE A 16 -0.24 -25.36 -9.08
C ILE A 16 -1.46 -26.25 -8.81
N ARG A 17 -1.79 -26.47 -7.55
CA ARG A 17 -2.99 -27.25 -7.18
C ARG A 17 -4.26 -26.62 -7.67
N ALA A 18 -4.42 -25.31 -7.50
CA ALA A 18 -5.60 -24.58 -7.98
C ALA A 18 -5.76 -24.69 -9.51
N PHE A 19 -4.65 -24.61 -10.26
CA PHE A 19 -4.65 -24.75 -11.70
C PHE A 19 -5.08 -26.16 -12.15
N PHE A 20 -4.50 -27.22 -11.59
CA PHE A 20 -4.86 -28.59 -11.97
C PHE A 20 -6.26 -28.98 -11.52
N GLN A 21 -6.72 -28.52 -10.35
CA GLN A 21 -8.11 -28.68 -9.91
C GLN A 21 -9.09 -27.98 -10.85
N PHE A 22 -8.74 -26.80 -11.37
CA PHE A 22 -9.55 -26.13 -12.39
C PHE A 22 -9.65 -26.97 -13.66
N LEU A 23 -8.53 -27.44 -14.22
CA LEU A 23 -8.51 -28.28 -15.44
C LEU A 23 -9.31 -29.59 -15.25
N TRP A 24 -9.22 -30.21 -14.07
CA TRP A 24 -9.98 -31.40 -13.76
C TRP A 24 -11.50 -31.13 -13.68
N LYS A 25 -11.90 -30.04 -13.04
CA LYS A 25 -13.31 -29.62 -12.97
C LYS A 25 -13.91 -29.30 -14.33
N GLU A 26 -13.13 -28.68 -15.20
CA GLU A 26 -13.52 -28.39 -16.59
C GLU A 26 -13.48 -29.61 -17.50
N GLY A 27 -13.11 -30.79 -17.00
CA GLY A 27 -13.04 -32.02 -17.79
C GLY A 27 -11.90 -32.07 -18.80
N VAL A 28 -10.94 -31.13 -18.73
CA VAL A 28 -9.78 -31.09 -19.65
C VAL A 28 -8.80 -32.23 -19.35
N ILE A 29 -8.69 -32.64 -18.10
CA ILE A 29 -7.88 -33.77 -17.63
C ILE A 29 -8.75 -34.75 -16.86
N THR A 30 -8.39 -36.04 -16.92
CA THR A 30 -9.15 -37.12 -16.28
C THR A 30 -8.79 -37.35 -14.83
N SER A 31 -7.63 -36.85 -14.36
CA SER A 31 -7.16 -36.93 -12.98
C SER A 31 -6.34 -35.70 -12.61
N ASP A 32 -6.27 -35.37 -11.31
CA ASP A 32 -5.47 -34.26 -10.83
C ASP A 32 -4.01 -34.71 -10.54
N PRO A 33 -3.00 -34.33 -11.37
CA PRO A 33 -1.61 -34.73 -11.14
C PRO A 33 -0.99 -34.04 -9.91
N ALA A 34 -1.63 -33.00 -9.37
CA ALA A 34 -1.18 -32.27 -8.19
C ALA A 34 -1.85 -32.71 -6.88
N GLU A 35 -2.72 -33.73 -6.90
CA GLU A 35 -3.46 -34.23 -5.74
C GLU A 35 -2.54 -34.50 -4.55
N ASN A 36 -1.42 -35.15 -4.79
CA ASN A 36 -0.47 -35.56 -3.74
C ASN A 36 0.61 -34.50 -3.44
N LEU A 37 0.57 -33.33 -4.09
CA LEU A 37 1.53 -32.27 -3.87
C LEU A 37 1.25 -31.55 -2.54
N LYS A 38 2.10 -31.78 -1.53
CA LYS A 38 1.95 -31.19 -0.19
C LYS A 38 2.85 -29.96 -0.04
N PRO A 39 2.31 -28.83 0.44
CA PRO A 39 3.13 -27.67 0.76
C PRO A 39 4.02 -27.97 1.99
N PRO A 40 5.22 -27.36 2.07
CA PRO A 40 6.02 -27.41 3.29
C PRO A 40 5.28 -26.72 4.44
N LYS A 41 5.56 -27.18 5.68
CA LYS A 41 5.06 -26.47 6.87
C LYS A 41 5.73 -25.11 6.94
N VAL A 42 4.91 -24.06 7.02
CA VAL A 42 5.37 -22.69 7.25
C VAL A 42 5.06 -22.34 8.71
N GLU A 43 6.10 -22.05 9.47
CA GLU A 43 5.91 -21.51 10.83
C GLU A 43 5.26 -20.13 10.75
N LYS A 44 4.12 -19.99 11.40
CA LYS A 44 3.47 -18.68 11.54
C LYS A 44 4.19 -17.91 12.65
N LYS A 45 5.12 -17.03 12.29
CA LYS A 45 5.65 -16.04 13.22
C LYS A 45 4.59 -14.95 13.44
N ALA A 46 4.41 -14.52 14.68
CA ALA A 46 3.64 -13.33 14.97
C ALA A 46 4.28 -12.14 14.23
N PRO A 47 3.50 -11.23 13.63
CA PRO A 47 4.07 -10.04 13.03
C PRO A 47 4.76 -9.19 14.10
N GLU A 48 5.91 -8.63 13.77
CA GLU A 48 6.56 -7.62 14.59
C GLU A 48 5.70 -6.35 14.56
N ILE A 49 5.47 -5.77 15.72
CA ILE A 49 4.65 -4.57 15.90
C ILE A 49 5.59 -3.43 16.27
N LEU A 50 5.47 -2.32 15.54
CA LEU A 50 6.21 -1.10 15.88
C LEU A 50 5.69 -0.50 17.19
N THR A 51 6.59 -0.01 18.03
CA THR A 51 6.23 0.78 19.21
C THR A 51 5.76 2.19 18.78
N VAL A 52 5.14 2.92 19.71
CA VAL A 52 4.70 4.31 19.44
C VAL A 52 5.89 5.18 19.07
N GLU A 53 7.01 5.02 19.76
CA GLU A 53 8.24 5.76 19.54
C GLU A 53 8.86 5.47 18.17
N GLU A 54 8.78 4.22 17.70
CA GLU A 54 9.25 3.83 16.36
C GLU A 54 8.35 4.42 15.27
N VAL A 55 7.04 4.43 15.48
CA VAL A 55 6.10 5.07 14.57
C VAL A 55 6.35 6.56 14.51
N ASP A 56 6.50 7.24 15.64
CA ASP A 56 6.78 8.69 15.70
C ASP A 56 8.09 9.03 14.98
N ARG A 57 9.15 8.23 15.18
CA ARG A 57 10.41 8.39 14.45
C ARG A 57 10.22 8.24 12.94
N LEU A 58 9.44 7.25 12.49
CA LEU A 58 9.17 7.02 11.08
C LEU A 58 8.40 8.20 10.46
N LEU A 59 7.36 8.70 11.14
CA LEU A 59 6.54 9.82 10.66
C LEU A 59 7.31 11.15 10.60
N GLN A 60 8.38 11.29 11.37
CA GLN A 60 9.24 12.48 11.39
C GLN A 60 10.38 12.43 10.36
N LYS A 61 10.65 11.29 9.72
CA LYS A 61 11.76 11.15 8.77
C LYS A 61 11.62 11.92 7.46
N PRO A 62 10.42 12.03 6.85
CA PRO A 62 10.29 12.80 5.61
C PRO A 62 10.69 14.26 5.82
N ASP A 63 11.58 14.75 4.96
CA ASP A 63 11.97 16.16 4.95
C ASP A 63 10.82 17.02 4.41
N ARG A 64 10.14 17.70 5.32
CA ARG A 64 8.96 18.52 5.03
C ARG A 64 9.27 19.86 4.35
N GLU A 65 10.52 20.13 4.02
CA GLU A 65 10.94 21.33 3.28
C GLU A 65 11.09 21.06 1.77
N ASN A 66 11.23 19.80 1.36
CA ASN A 66 11.27 19.45 -0.05
C ASN A 66 9.96 18.81 -0.54
N VAL A 67 9.72 18.94 -1.84
CA VAL A 67 8.50 18.50 -2.51
C VAL A 67 8.22 17.00 -2.32
N LYS A 68 9.25 16.15 -2.39
CA LYS A 68 9.09 14.70 -2.20
C LYS A 68 8.75 14.35 -0.77
N GLY A 69 9.45 14.96 0.19
CA GLY A 69 9.22 14.68 1.61
C GLY A 69 7.86 15.20 2.09
N ILE A 70 7.34 16.32 1.55
CA ILE A 70 5.98 16.78 1.81
C ILE A 70 4.95 15.73 1.37
N ARG A 71 5.08 15.18 0.15
CA ARG A 71 4.23 14.09 -0.34
C ARG A 71 4.33 12.86 0.56
N ASP A 72 5.56 12.43 0.85
CA ASP A 72 5.82 11.20 1.60
C ASP A 72 5.30 11.31 3.03
N SER A 73 5.44 12.49 3.67
CA SER A 73 4.84 12.79 4.96
C SER A 73 3.32 12.67 4.91
N ALA A 74 2.66 13.21 3.89
CA ALA A 74 1.21 13.12 3.75
C ALA A 74 0.72 11.67 3.57
N MET A 75 1.44 10.85 2.81
CA MET A 75 1.13 9.42 2.66
C MET A 75 1.27 8.65 3.98
N LEU A 76 2.35 8.87 4.73
CA LEU A 76 2.58 8.20 6.01
C LEU A 76 1.56 8.62 7.07
N GLU A 77 1.29 9.93 7.20
CA GLU A 77 0.28 10.46 8.11
C GLU A 77 -1.12 9.92 7.79
N LEU A 78 -1.47 9.81 6.50
CA LEU A 78 -2.77 9.27 6.09
C LEU A 78 -2.90 7.78 6.44
N LEU A 79 -1.88 6.96 6.16
CA LEU A 79 -1.88 5.54 6.51
C LEU A 79 -2.01 5.34 8.01
N TYR A 80 -1.25 6.11 8.80
CA TYR A 80 -1.29 6.01 10.25
C TYR A 80 -2.65 6.44 10.83
N ALA A 81 -3.19 7.55 10.33
CA ALA A 81 -4.47 8.07 10.82
C ALA A 81 -5.67 7.18 10.48
N THR A 82 -5.63 6.44 9.37
CA THR A 82 -6.80 5.73 8.84
C THR A 82 -6.71 4.22 8.94
N GLY A 83 -5.50 3.66 9.03
CA GLY A 83 -5.28 2.21 8.96
C GLY A 83 -5.73 1.58 7.63
N MET A 84 -5.92 2.38 6.56
CA MET A 84 -6.30 1.85 5.26
C MET A 84 -5.19 1.01 4.64
N ARG A 85 -5.53 0.11 3.73
CA ARG A 85 -4.54 -0.64 2.97
C ARG A 85 -3.76 0.28 2.04
N VAL A 86 -2.48 -0.01 1.83
CA VAL A 86 -1.64 0.75 0.87
C VAL A 86 -2.28 0.83 -0.51
N SER A 87 -2.89 -0.26 -0.99
CA SER A 87 -3.61 -0.25 -2.27
C SER A 87 -4.78 0.73 -2.29
N GLU A 88 -5.55 0.82 -1.21
CA GLU A 88 -6.67 1.76 -1.08
C GLU A 88 -6.15 3.21 -1.13
N MET A 89 -5.12 3.53 -0.34
CA MET A 89 -4.49 4.86 -0.36
C MET A 89 -4.00 5.26 -1.77
N LEU A 90 -3.38 4.32 -2.50
CA LEU A 90 -2.83 4.61 -3.82
C LEU A 90 -3.90 4.75 -4.91
N HIS A 91 -5.12 4.29 -4.68
CA HIS A 91 -6.26 4.48 -5.58
C HIS A 91 -7.13 5.68 -5.23
N LEU A 92 -6.86 6.38 -4.12
CA LEU A 92 -7.59 7.60 -3.76
C LEU A 92 -7.47 8.66 -4.86
N GLN A 93 -8.59 9.30 -5.12
CA GLN A 93 -8.70 10.47 -5.98
C GLN A 93 -8.70 11.76 -5.12
N VAL A 94 -8.42 12.88 -5.72
CA VAL A 94 -8.52 14.19 -5.05
C VAL A 94 -9.93 14.42 -4.53
N SER A 95 -10.96 13.98 -5.26
CA SER A 95 -12.37 14.08 -4.87
C SER A 95 -12.74 13.28 -3.62
N ASP A 96 -11.95 12.26 -3.26
CA ASP A 96 -12.22 11.40 -2.10
C ASP A 96 -11.81 12.06 -0.78
N VAL A 97 -11.13 13.20 -0.83
CA VAL A 97 -10.63 13.92 0.34
C VAL A 97 -11.42 15.17 0.61
N ASN A 98 -12.04 15.23 1.77
CA ASN A 98 -12.69 16.46 2.25
C ASN A 98 -11.87 17.06 3.40
N LEU A 99 -11.01 18.03 3.06
CA LEU A 99 -10.16 18.70 4.05
C LEU A 99 -10.94 19.66 4.95
N GLN A 100 -12.06 20.19 4.51
CA GLN A 100 -12.88 21.08 5.36
C GLN A 100 -13.52 20.29 6.50
N LEU A 101 -14.19 19.22 6.17
CA LEU A 101 -14.88 18.35 7.13
C LEU A 101 -13.95 17.32 7.79
N GLY A 102 -12.72 17.14 7.29
CA GLY A 102 -11.70 16.28 7.89
C GLY A 102 -11.99 14.78 7.74
N TYR A 103 -12.31 14.33 6.54
CA TYR A 103 -12.47 12.91 6.26
C TYR A 103 -11.95 12.50 4.87
N VAL A 104 -11.76 11.21 4.67
CA VAL A 104 -11.51 10.59 3.37
C VAL A 104 -12.54 9.50 3.09
N ILE A 105 -12.90 9.33 1.81
CA ILE A 105 -13.76 8.24 1.34
C ILE A 105 -12.85 7.14 0.81
N CYS A 106 -12.94 5.96 1.41
CA CYS A 106 -12.17 4.80 0.99
C CYS A 106 -13.07 3.83 0.25
N HIS A 107 -12.70 3.50 -0.99
CA HIS A 107 -13.43 2.56 -1.84
C HIS A 107 -12.81 1.16 -1.71
N ASP A 108 -13.63 0.16 -1.35
CA ASP A 108 -13.24 -1.27 -1.32
C ASP A 108 -14.27 -2.07 -2.13
N HIS A 109 -13.96 -2.29 -3.41
CA HIS A 109 -14.85 -2.94 -4.39
C HIS A 109 -16.24 -2.28 -4.47
N GLU A 110 -17.24 -2.90 -3.83
CA GLU A 110 -18.63 -2.41 -3.84
C GLU A 110 -19.00 -1.58 -2.60
N LYS A 111 -18.05 -1.36 -1.67
CA LYS A 111 -18.31 -0.69 -0.40
C LYS A 111 -17.47 0.57 -0.29
N GLU A 112 -18.14 1.63 0.13
CA GLU A 112 -17.49 2.88 0.52
C GLU A 112 -17.50 3.00 2.03
N ARG A 113 -16.41 3.54 2.58
CA ARG A 113 -16.35 3.90 3.99
C ARG A 113 -15.76 5.28 4.17
N ILE A 114 -16.39 6.09 4.98
CA ILE A 114 -15.91 7.42 5.35
C ILE A 114 -15.02 7.23 6.59
N ILE A 115 -13.79 7.72 6.50
CA ILE A 115 -12.80 7.61 7.57
C ILE A 115 -12.43 9.03 8.02
N PRO A 116 -12.71 9.42 9.26
CA PRO A 116 -12.29 10.70 9.79
C PRO A 116 -10.77 10.77 9.92
N ILE A 117 -10.18 11.94 9.64
CA ILE A 117 -8.75 12.20 9.77
C ILE A 117 -8.49 13.26 10.84
N GLY A 118 -7.46 13.02 11.65
CA GLY A 118 -7.04 13.96 12.70
C GLY A 118 -6.28 15.18 12.14
N ILE A 119 -6.04 16.15 13.00
CA ILE A 119 -5.38 17.41 12.66
C ILE A 119 -4.00 17.23 12.02
N PRO A 120 -3.11 16.32 12.50
CA PRO A 120 -1.78 16.12 11.88
C PRO A 120 -1.90 15.68 10.42
N CYS A 121 -2.73 14.67 10.15
CA CYS A 121 -2.99 14.16 8.80
C CYS A 121 -3.60 15.23 7.89
N LYS A 122 -4.59 15.97 8.38
CA LYS A 122 -5.22 17.08 7.66
C LYS A 122 -4.18 18.12 7.22
N LYS A 123 -3.33 18.60 8.14
CA LYS A 123 -2.26 19.57 7.85
C LYS A 123 -1.25 19.04 6.84
N ALA A 124 -0.88 17.76 6.94
CA ALA A 124 0.03 17.13 5.98
C ALA A 124 -0.57 17.08 4.58
N LEU A 125 -1.84 16.69 4.46
CA LEU A 125 -2.58 16.69 3.19
C LEU A 125 -2.78 18.09 2.62
N GLU A 126 -3.12 19.09 3.45
CA GLU A 126 -3.22 20.49 3.03
C GLU A 126 -1.90 20.99 2.42
N LYS A 127 -0.77 20.76 3.11
CA LYS A 127 0.57 21.14 2.60
C LYS A 127 0.90 20.41 1.30
N TYR A 128 0.59 19.11 1.22
CA TYR A 128 0.80 18.31 0.02
C TYR A 128 0.00 18.85 -1.16
N MET A 129 -1.29 19.09 -0.99
CA MET A 129 -2.18 19.59 -2.04
C MET A 129 -1.81 21.00 -2.52
N ALA A 130 -1.35 21.86 -1.61
CA ALA A 130 -0.99 23.25 -1.93
C ALA A 130 0.40 23.36 -2.57
N VAL A 131 1.38 22.55 -2.17
CA VAL A 131 2.79 22.75 -2.54
C VAL A 131 3.32 21.60 -3.39
N SER A 132 3.20 20.37 -2.91
CA SER A 132 3.91 19.23 -3.51
C SER A 132 3.20 18.68 -4.75
N ARG A 133 1.90 18.46 -4.66
CA ARG A 133 1.13 17.92 -5.79
C ARG A 133 1.21 18.80 -7.03
N PRO A 134 1.01 20.13 -6.98
CA PRO A 134 1.15 21.01 -8.15
C PRO A 134 2.55 20.98 -8.78
N ALA A 135 3.59 20.74 -7.97
CA ALA A 135 4.97 20.65 -8.48
C ALA A 135 5.26 19.38 -9.27
N PHE A 136 4.45 18.31 -9.10
CA PHE A 136 4.60 17.06 -9.86
C PHE A 136 3.60 16.93 -11.00
N VAL A 137 2.39 17.48 -10.85
CA VAL A 137 1.27 17.27 -11.76
C VAL A 137 1.16 18.45 -12.72
N GLU A 138 1.65 18.28 -13.93
CA GLU A 138 1.49 19.23 -15.02
C GLU A 138 0.11 19.07 -15.71
N ASN A 139 -0.36 17.81 -15.83
CA ASN A 139 -1.65 17.51 -16.45
C ASN A 139 -2.80 17.72 -15.46
N LYS A 140 -3.64 18.71 -15.72
CA LYS A 140 -4.83 19.02 -14.90
C LYS A 140 -5.88 17.91 -14.86
N GLU A 141 -5.84 16.97 -15.78
CA GLU A 141 -6.76 15.80 -15.81
C GLU A 141 -6.34 14.69 -14.86
N GLU A 142 -5.11 14.75 -14.29
CA GLU A 142 -4.68 13.74 -13.31
C GLU A 142 -5.49 13.89 -12.01
N THR A 143 -6.30 12.87 -11.74
CA THR A 143 -7.21 12.85 -10.59
C THR A 143 -6.65 12.11 -9.38
N ALA A 144 -5.61 11.28 -9.56
CA ALA A 144 -5.01 10.55 -8.44
C ALA A 144 -4.54 11.50 -7.33
N LEU A 145 -4.86 11.15 -6.09
CA LEU A 145 -4.43 11.93 -4.93
C LEU A 145 -2.90 11.93 -4.86
N PHE A 146 -2.28 10.76 -4.81
CA PHE A 146 -0.82 10.65 -4.71
C PHE A 146 -0.17 10.28 -6.02
N THR A 147 0.79 11.10 -6.43
CA THR A 147 1.53 10.95 -7.68
C THR A 147 3.02 10.68 -7.42
N ASN A 148 3.65 10.05 -8.39
CA ASN A 148 5.11 9.93 -8.43
C ASN A 148 5.75 11.24 -8.91
N CYS A 149 7.08 11.28 -9.01
CA CYS A 149 7.82 12.50 -9.44
C CYS A 149 7.60 12.87 -10.92
N SER A 150 6.93 12.00 -11.70
CA SER A 150 6.55 12.27 -13.10
C SER A 150 5.08 12.66 -13.22
N GLY A 151 4.41 12.98 -12.12
CA GLY A 151 3.01 13.40 -12.10
C GLY A 151 1.98 12.30 -12.36
N LYS A 152 2.39 11.04 -12.48
CA LYS A 152 1.50 9.89 -12.67
C LYS A 152 1.17 9.23 -11.34
N SER A 153 0.06 8.51 -11.25
CA SER A 153 -0.34 7.76 -10.06
C SER A 153 0.84 6.96 -9.46
N MET A 154 0.96 6.97 -8.14
CA MET A 154 2.01 6.26 -7.40
C MET A 154 1.77 4.75 -7.44
N SER A 155 2.80 3.99 -7.81
CA SER A 155 2.73 2.52 -7.77
C SER A 155 3.02 1.95 -6.38
N ARG A 156 2.51 0.72 -6.10
CA ARG A 156 2.83 -0.01 -4.85
C ARG A 156 4.34 -0.20 -4.66
N GLN A 157 5.06 -0.52 -5.74
CA GLN A 157 6.52 -0.70 -5.68
C GLN A 157 7.22 0.63 -5.39
N GLY A 158 6.73 1.74 -5.98
CA GLY A 158 7.24 3.07 -5.71
C GLY A 158 7.06 3.46 -4.25
N PHE A 159 5.85 3.31 -3.72
CA PHE A 159 5.58 3.57 -2.30
C PHE A 159 6.38 2.66 -1.38
N TRP A 160 6.50 1.36 -1.68
CA TRP A 160 7.31 0.43 -0.88
C TRP A 160 8.77 0.86 -0.77
N LYS A 161 9.37 1.33 -1.87
CA LYS A 161 10.75 1.87 -1.85
C LYS A 161 10.87 3.10 -0.96
N VAL A 162 9.88 4.00 -1.00
CA VAL A 162 9.82 5.19 -0.15
C VAL A 162 9.75 4.79 1.32
N LEU A 163 8.78 3.94 1.67
CA LEU A 163 8.58 3.46 3.05
C LEU A 163 9.82 2.76 3.60
N LYS A 164 10.41 1.86 2.80
CA LYS A 164 11.62 1.14 3.22
C LYS A 164 12.79 2.09 3.45
N GLY A 165 13.00 3.09 2.59
CA GLY A 165 14.05 4.08 2.77
C GLY A 165 13.89 4.87 4.08
N TYR A 166 12.67 5.24 4.46
CA TYR A 166 12.41 5.91 5.74
C TYR A 166 12.53 4.96 6.92
N ALA A 167 12.10 3.69 6.80
CA ALA A 167 12.27 2.69 7.84
C ALA A 167 13.75 2.42 8.12
N ASP A 168 14.56 2.20 7.08
CA ASP A 168 16.03 2.01 7.21
C ASP A 168 16.71 3.24 7.86
N ALA A 169 16.21 4.45 7.62
CA ALA A 169 16.71 5.68 8.23
C ALA A 169 16.22 5.91 9.67
N ALA A 170 15.13 5.27 10.06
CA ALA A 170 14.55 5.40 11.41
C ALA A 170 15.19 4.44 12.44
N GLY A 171 15.84 3.38 11.99
CA GLY A 171 16.56 2.36 12.77
C GLY A 171 15.69 1.17 13.06
#